data_1f6c5838cf462f1d77097d565fc5793d
#
_entry.id   1f6c5838cf462f1d77097d565fc5793d
#
_cell.length_a   1.000
_cell.length_b   1.000
_cell.length_c   1.000
_cell.angle_alpha   90.00
_cell.angle_beta   90.00
_cell.angle_gamma   90.00
#
_symmetry.space_group_name_H-M   'P 1'
#
loop_
_entity.id
_entity.type
_entity.pdbx_description
1 polymer ?
#
loop_
_entity_poly.entity_id
_entity_poly.type
_entity_poly.pdbx_seq_one_letter_code
_entity_poly.pdbx_strand_id
1 'polypeptide(L)'
;MKTYLCAFAMCQSMFCAIPFPGRLWDEKARGKMLLFLPVVGLEIGLVWAALAWAVRFLKLPALVGGLALCACPFLLTGFIHLDGFMDVTDAVKSWRDLEKRRAILKDSHVGSFAVIGLCLLMLSQFAFFSAASEGADFRILLLIPAVSRCCSALAVTGLRPMSSSQYAGQEKPKAQLWILSGMLAVFLAAGFLLCGKYGFAPVGCVAGYALALRRGYKSLDGMNGDIAGYALTIGELCAVAVYALL
;
A
#
# COMPACT_ATOMS: atom_id res chain seq x y z
N MET A 1 24.12 9.39 -10.02
CA MET A 1 23.43 8.30 -10.73
C MET A 1 23.46 6.99 -9.95
N LYS A 2 24.63 6.48 -9.53
CA LYS A 2 24.75 5.21 -8.75
C LYS A 2 23.89 5.16 -7.47
N THR A 3 23.84 6.26 -6.69
CA THR A 3 23.05 6.33 -5.44
C THR A 3 21.53 6.18 -5.66
N TYR A 4 20.99 6.75 -6.74
CA TYR A 4 19.56 6.62 -7.05
C TYR A 4 19.21 5.22 -7.56
N LEU A 5 20.07 4.61 -8.37
CA LEU A 5 19.90 3.22 -8.79
C LEU A 5 19.93 2.27 -7.60
N CYS A 6 20.86 2.50 -6.66
CA CYS A 6 20.93 1.73 -5.41
C CYS A 6 19.67 1.93 -4.55
N ALA A 7 19.19 3.17 -4.42
CA ALA A 7 17.95 3.46 -3.68
C ALA A 7 16.72 2.76 -4.30
N PHE A 8 16.62 2.73 -5.62
CA PHE A 8 15.58 1.99 -6.33
C PHE A 8 15.70 0.49 -6.09
N ALA A 9 16.90 -0.09 -6.27
CA ALA A 9 17.13 -1.52 -6.03
C ALA A 9 16.79 -1.94 -4.60
N MET A 10 17.14 -1.13 -3.60
CA MET A 10 16.79 -1.33 -2.20
C MET A 10 15.27 -1.30 -2.00
N CYS A 11 14.59 -0.31 -2.59
CA CYS A 11 13.13 -0.18 -2.52
C CYS A 11 12.44 -1.39 -3.15
N GLN A 12 12.86 -1.79 -4.34
CA GLN A 12 12.36 -2.97 -5.05
C GLN A 12 12.54 -4.24 -4.22
N SER A 13 13.73 -4.48 -3.73
CA SER A 13 14.05 -5.69 -2.94
C SER A 13 13.29 -5.77 -1.61
N MET A 14 12.89 -4.62 -1.05
CA MET A 14 12.17 -4.57 0.23
C MET A 14 10.65 -4.67 0.07
N PHE A 15 10.08 -4.10 -0.98
CA PHE A 15 8.64 -3.90 -1.12
C PHE A 15 8.01 -4.64 -2.30
N CYS A 16 8.80 -5.39 -3.07
CA CYS A 16 8.31 -6.18 -4.20
C CYS A 16 8.97 -7.55 -4.24
N ALA A 17 8.18 -8.60 -4.45
CA ALA A 17 8.67 -9.97 -4.60
C ALA A 17 9.30 -10.24 -5.97
N ILE A 18 9.10 -9.32 -6.95
CA ILE A 18 9.78 -9.42 -8.25
C ILE A 18 11.28 -9.15 -8.04
N PRO A 19 12.15 -10.11 -8.36
CA PRO A 19 13.57 -9.99 -8.05
C PRO A 19 14.23 -8.89 -8.86
N PHE A 20 15.04 -8.05 -8.18
CA PHE A 20 15.93 -7.11 -8.83
C PHE A 20 17.28 -7.78 -9.15
N PRO A 21 17.84 -7.62 -10.35
CA PRO A 21 19.14 -8.18 -10.69
C PRO A 21 20.25 -7.56 -9.85
N GLY A 22 20.84 -8.34 -8.94
CA GLY A 22 21.93 -7.91 -8.05
C GLY A 22 21.45 -7.45 -6.66
N ARG A 23 22.31 -7.66 -5.66
CA ARG A 23 22.09 -7.19 -4.27
C ARG A 23 22.83 -5.86 -4.10
N LEU A 24 22.17 -4.77 -4.35
CA LEU A 24 22.71 -3.43 -4.11
C LEU A 24 22.18 -2.91 -2.77
N TRP A 25 23.08 -2.68 -1.82
CA TRP A 25 22.75 -2.05 -0.54
C TRP A 25 23.79 -0.97 -0.23
N ASP A 26 23.33 0.25 0.02
CA ASP A 26 24.18 1.37 0.44
C ASP A 26 23.40 2.24 1.42
N GLU A 27 23.88 2.34 2.65
CA GLU A 27 23.24 3.14 3.71
C GLU A 27 23.09 4.62 3.31
N LYS A 28 24.00 5.14 2.47
CA LYS A 28 23.89 6.52 1.95
C LYS A 28 22.70 6.70 0.99
N ALA A 29 22.23 5.62 0.36
CA ALA A 29 21.07 5.62 -0.52
C ALA A 29 19.75 5.46 0.22
N ARG A 30 19.78 4.96 1.46
CA ARG A 30 18.59 4.63 2.27
C ARG A 30 17.62 5.80 2.44
N GLY A 31 18.15 7.01 2.68
CA GLY A 31 17.33 8.22 2.81
C GLY A 31 16.57 8.63 1.54
N LYS A 32 16.92 8.04 0.37
CA LYS A 32 16.25 8.30 -0.92
C LYS A 32 15.33 7.15 -1.36
N MET A 33 15.33 6.04 -0.64
CA MET A 33 14.59 4.82 -1.00
C MET A 33 13.08 5.08 -1.16
N LEU A 34 12.49 5.85 -0.26
CA LEU A 34 11.05 6.16 -0.27
C LEU A 34 10.60 6.98 -1.50
N LEU A 35 11.51 7.68 -2.20
CA LEU A 35 11.18 8.34 -3.46
C LEU A 35 10.80 7.36 -4.56
N PHE A 36 11.27 6.12 -4.49
CA PHE A 36 11.01 5.08 -5.48
C PHE A 36 9.82 4.19 -5.12
N LEU A 37 9.27 4.34 -3.93
CA LEU A 37 8.12 3.53 -3.50
C LEU A 37 6.91 3.67 -4.45
N PRO A 38 6.53 4.87 -4.96
CA PRO A 38 5.49 5.01 -5.98
C PRO A 38 5.83 4.33 -7.31
N VAL A 39 7.12 4.27 -7.69
CA VAL A 39 7.57 3.58 -8.92
C VAL A 39 7.38 2.07 -8.78
N VAL A 40 7.75 1.49 -7.62
CA VAL A 40 7.46 0.09 -7.30
C VAL A 40 5.94 -0.15 -7.30
N GLY A 41 5.16 0.85 -6.86
CA GLY A 41 3.70 0.82 -6.97
C GLY A 41 3.19 0.72 -8.40
N LEU A 42 3.80 1.43 -9.34
CA LEU A 42 3.46 1.31 -10.78
C LEU A 42 3.79 -0.08 -11.34
N GLU A 43 4.90 -0.69 -10.94
CA GLU A 43 5.24 -2.05 -11.35
C GLU A 43 4.20 -3.06 -10.88
N ILE A 44 3.80 -2.98 -9.61
CA ILE A 44 2.75 -3.83 -9.05
C ILE A 44 1.42 -3.57 -9.77
N GLY A 45 1.07 -2.31 -10.00
CA GLY A 45 -0.14 -1.91 -10.72
C GLY A 45 -0.15 -2.40 -12.17
N LEU A 46 0.99 -2.41 -12.84
CA LEU A 46 1.12 -2.94 -14.20
C LEU A 46 0.78 -4.43 -14.25
N VAL A 47 1.33 -5.22 -13.33
CA VAL A 47 1.02 -6.65 -13.23
C VAL A 47 -0.46 -6.86 -12.88
N TRP A 48 -0.99 -6.04 -11.98
CA TRP A 48 -2.40 -6.12 -11.57
C TRP A 48 -3.36 -5.80 -12.72
N ALA A 49 -3.10 -4.72 -13.47
CA ALA A 49 -3.88 -4.37 -14.65
C ALA A 49 -3.76 -5.40 -15.76
N ALA A 50 -2.55 -5.95 -15.98
CA ALA A 50 -2.32 -7.03 -16.94
C ALA A 50 -3.08 -8.31 -16.55
N LEU A 51 -3.11 -8.66 -15.27
CA LEU A 51 -3.92 -9.78 -14.77
C LEU A 51 -5.41 -9.53 -14.98
N ALA A 52 -5.91 -8.33 -14.72
CA ALA A 52 -7.32 -7.99 -14.96
C ALA A 52 -7.68 -8.06 -16.45
N TRP A 53 -6.78 -7.63 -17.31
CA TRP A 53 -6.92 -7.82 -18.74
C TRP A 53 -6.99 -9.31 -19.11
N ALA A 54 -6.09 -10.14 -18.57
CA ALA A 54 -6.05 -11.57 -18.82
C ALA A 54 -7.32 -12.30 -18.31
N VAL A 55 -7.81 -11.94 -17.12
CA VAL A 55 -9.07 -12.45 -16.55
C VAL A 55 -10.23 -12.21 -17.52
N ARG A 56 -10.32 -11.01 -18.10
CA ARG A 56 -11.36 -10.67 -19.07
C ARG A 56 -11.16 -11.36 -20.42
N PHE A 57 -9.93 -11.33 -20.94
CA PHE A 57 -9.60 -11.94 -22.23
C PHE A 57 -9.91 -13.44 -22.24
N LEU A 58 -9.60 -14.13 -21.16
CA LEU A 58 -9.86 -15.56 -20.97
C LEU A 58 -11.30 -15.86 -20.52
N LYS A 59 -12.12 -14.82 -20.28
CA LYS A 59 -13.51 -14.93 -19.80
C LYS A 59 -13.61 -15.82 -18.55
N LEU A 60 -12.69 -15.63 -17.60
CA LEU A 60 -12.71 -16.43 -16.37
C LEU A 60 -13.98 -16.16 -15.56
N PRO A 61 -14.53 -17.18 -14.87
CA PRO A 61 -15.67 -16.98 -13.98
C PRO A 61 -15.38 -15.88 -12.94
N ALA A 62 -16.38 -15.04 -12.62
CA ALA A 62 -16.22 -13.88 -11.75
C ALA A 62 -15.55 -14.20 -10.41
N LEU A 63 -15.90 -15.33 -9.79
CA LEU A 63 -15.28 -15.77 -8.53
C LEU A 63 -13.79 -16.11 -8.70
N VAL A 64 -13.41 -16.74 -9.81
CA VAL A 64 -12.00 -17.10 -10.08
C VAL A 64 -11.19 -15.85 -10.38
N GLY A 65 -11.71 -14.98 -11.24
CA GLY A 65 -11.09 -13.70 -11.53
C GLY A 65 -10.98 -12.81 -10.30
N GLY A 66 -12.05 -12.74 -9.50
CA GLY A 66 -12.08 -12.00 -8.24
C GLY A 66 -11.03 -12.47 -7.24
N LEU A 67 -10.86 -13.79 -7.09
CA LEU A 67 -9.82 -14.38 -6.24
C LEU A 67 -8.42 -14.02 -6.73
N ALA A 68 -8.17 -14.17 -8.04
CA ALA A 68 -6.87 -13.84 -8.62
C ALA A 68 -6.50 -12.35 -8.44
N LEU A 69 -7.47 -11.45 -8.69
CA LEU A 69 -7.28 -10.02 -8.51
C LEU A 69 -7.13 -9.62 -7.04
N CYS A 70 -7.82 -10.28 -6.13
CA CYS A 70 -7.68 -10.07 -4.69
C CYS A 70 -6.27 -10.46 -4.20
N ALA A 71 -5.76 -11.61 -4.61
CA ALA A 71 -4.47 -12.15 -4.15
C ALA A 71 -3.25 -11.43 -4.76
N CYS A 72 -3.38 -10.89 -5.98
CA CYS A 72 -2.28 -10.38 -6.77
C CYS A 72 -1.38 -9.35 -6.04
N PRO A 73 -1.89 -8.23 -5.48
CA PRO A 73 -1.02 -7.23 -4.83
C PRO A 73 -0.33 -7.78 -3.59
N PHE A 74 -0.94 -8.71 -2.85
CA PHE A 74 -0.34 -9.32 -1.66
C PHE A 74 0.80 -10.26 -2.00
N LEU A 75 0.63 -11.09 -3.04
CA LEU A 75 1.68 -11.97 -3.54
C LEU A 75 2.86 -11.17 -4.09
N LEU A 76 2.60 -10.09 -4.83
CA LEU A 76 3.65 -9.25 -5.41
C LEU A 76 4.44 -8.46 -4.35
N THR A 77 3.87 -8.23 -3.18
CA THR A 77 4.55 -7.54 -2.07
C THR A 77 5.14 -8.49 -1.03
N GLY A 78 5.05 -9.80 -1.25
CA GLY A 78 5.52 -10.79 -0.27
C GLY A 78 4.82 -10.62 1.09
N PHE A 79 3.57 -10.16 1.10
CA PHE A 79 2.72 -9.95 2.27
C PHE A 79 3.18 -8.86 3.27
N ILE A 80 4.26 -8.12 3.02
CA ILE A 80 4.85 -7.17 3.98
C ILE A 80 3.85 -6.10 4.46
N HIS A 81 2.95 -5.63 3.59
CA HIS A 81 1.94 -4.63 3.97
C HIS A 81 0.79 -5.28 4.73
N LEU A 82 0.48 -6.53 4.42
CA LEU A 82 -0.54 -7.31 5.09
C LEU A 82 -0.13 -7.68 6.51
N ASP A 83 1.15 -7.98 6.72
CA ASP A 83 1.76 -8.19 8.03
C ASP A 83 1.57 -6.93 8.90
N GLY A 84 1.99 -5.77 8.41
CA GLY A 84 1.74 -4.51 9.11
C GLY A 84 0.25 -4.20 9.35
N PHE A 85 -0.65 -4.60 8.44
CA PHE A 85 -2.10 -4.49 8.66
C PHE A 85 -2.55 -5.36 9.83
N MET A 86 -2.06 -6.57 9.95
CA MET A 86 -2.40 -7.50 11.02
C MET A 86 -1.89 -7.00 12.37
N ASP A 87 -0.63 -6.60 12.45
CA ASP A 87 0.02 -6.12 13.66
C ASP A 87 -0.66 -4.88 14.23
N VAL A 88 -0.91 -3.88 13.38
CA VAL A 88 -1.59 -2.64 13.80
C VAL A 88 -3.05 -2.92 14.16
N THR A 89 -3.73 -3.81 13.44
CA THR A 89 -5.11 -4.19 13.76
C THR A 89 -5.19 -4.81 15.14
N ASP A 90 -4.30 -5.75 15.47
CA ASP A 90 -4.28 -6.40 16.77
C ASP A 90 -3.95 -5.41 17.89
N ALA A 91 -2.90 -4.60 17.71
CA ALA A 91 -2.53 -3.57 18.67
C ALA A 91 -3.65 -2.56 18.94
N VAL A 92 -4.30 -2.03 17.89
CA VAL A 92 -5.33 -0.99 18.00
C VAL A 92 -6.64 -1.55 18.56
N LYS A 93 -7.03 -2.76 18.15
CA LYS A 93 -8.27 -3.41 18.59
C LYS A 93 -8.19 -4.02 19.99
N SER A 94 -6.99 -4.16 20.57
CA SER A 94 -6.80 -4.66 21.92
C SER A 94 -7.39 -3.75 23.02
N TRP A 95 -7.67 -2.47 22.70
CA TRP A 95 -8.18 -1.44 23.63
C TRP A 95 -7.32 -1.26 24.88
N ARG A 96 -6.03 -1.63 24.84
CA ARG A 96 -5.08 -1.49 25.92
C ARG A 96 -4.48 -0.06 25.97
N ASP A 97 -3.72 0.24 27.01
CA ASP A 97 -2.89 1.45 27.09
C ASP A 97 -1.80 1.46 26.00
N LEU A 98 -1.14 2.62 25.82
CA LEU A 98 -0.17 2.83 24.75
C LEU A 98 1.02 1.85 24.83
N GLU A 99 1.51 1.60 26.06
CA GLU A 99 2.68 0.72 26.25
C GLU A 99 2.37 -0.72 25.82
N LYS A 100 1.21 -1.23 26.23
CA LYS A 100 0.76 -2.56 25.86
C LYS A 100 0.46 -2.66 24.36
N ARG A 101 -0.14 -1.63 23.73
CA ARG A 101 -0.33 -1.62 22.26
C ARG A 101 1.01 -1.67 21.53
N ARG A 102 2.02 -0.93 22.00
CA ARG A 102 3.38 -0.97 21.42
C ARG A 102 4.08 -2.31 21.68
N ALA A 103 3.79 -2.98 22.79
CA ALA A 103 4.28 -4.33 23.06
C ALA A 103 3.64 -5.34 22.10
N ILE A 104 2.31 -5.29 21.91
CA ILE A 104 1.59 -6.13 20.94
C ILE A 104 2.14 -5.93 19.52
N LEU A 105 2.39 -4.68 19.10
CA LEU A 105 2.94 -4.36 17.78
C LEU A 105 4.31 -5.00 17.52
N LYS A 106 5.05 -5.37 18.56
CA LYS A 106 6.37 -6.01 18.48
C LYS A 106 6.34 -7.51 18.73
N ASP A 107 5.18 -8.03 19.11
CA ASP A 107 5.00 -9.45 19.40
C ASP A 107 4.90 -10.22 18.07
N SER A 108 5.67 -11.27 17.92
CA SER A 108 5.62 -12.15 16.75
C SER A 108 4.41 -13.10 16.75
N HIS A 109 3.62 -13.14 17.82
CA HIS A 109 2.42 -13.95 17.89
C HIS A 109 1.23 -13.22 17.27
N VAL A 110 0.45 -13.94 16.49
CA VAL A 110 -0.76 -13.40 15.84
C VAL A 110 -1.94 -13.44 16.81
N GLY A 111 -2.53 -12.26 17.07
CA GLY A 111 -3.74 -12.17 17.90
C GLY A 111 -5.03 -12.39 17.12
N SER A 112 -6.11 -12.65 17.84
CA SER A 112 -7.42 -12.92 17.24
C SER A 112 -7.99 -11.76 16.42
N PHE A 113 -7.72 -10.52 16.83
CA PHE A 113 -8.21 -9.34 16.08
C PHE A 113 -7.49 -9.17 14.75
N ALA A 114 -6.21 -9.56 14.65
CA ALA A 114 -5.47 -9.60 13.40
C ALA A 114 -6.12 -10.58 12.42
N VAL A 115 -6.44 -11.80 12.87
CA VAL A 115 -7.08 -12.85 12.05
C VAL A 115 -8.47 -12.42 11.58
N ILE A 116 -9.31 -11.92 12.49
CA ILE A 116 -10.66 -11.42 12.14
C ILE A 116 -10.55 -10.26 11.14
N GLY A 117 -9.63 -9.32 11.37
CA GLY A 117 -9.39 -8.19 10.47
C GLY A 117 -8.95 -8.64 9.08
N LEU A 118 -8.02 -9.60 9.02
CA LEU A 118 -7.55 -10.20 7.77
C LEU A 118 -8.69 -10.89 7.01
N CYS A 119 -9.50 -11.71 7.67
CA CYS A 119 -10.65 -12.38 7.03
C CYS A 119 -11.63 -11.36 6.45
N LEU A 120 -11.98 -10.32 7.20
CA LEU A 120 -12.88 -9.28 6.72
C LEU A 120 -12.29 -8.51 5.54
N LEU A 121 -11.00 -8.17 5.58
CA LEU A 121 -10.28 -7.52 4.47
C LEU A 121 -10.33 -8.36 3.21
N MET A 122 -9.93 -9.64 3.30
CA MET A 122 -9.86 -10.55 2.16
C MET A 122 -11.24 -10.80 1.56
N LEU A 123 -12.24 -11.08 2.38
CA LEU A 123 -13.61 -11.30 1.93
C LEU A 123 -14.19 -10.05 1.26
N SER A 124 -13.93 -8.86 1.81
CA SER A 124 -14.39 -7.60 1.22
C SER A 124 -13.74 -7.36 -0.14
N GLN A 125 -12.42 -7.49 -0.23
CA GLN A 125 -11.69 -7.27 -1.47
C GLN A 125 -12.08 -8.28 -2.55
N PHE A 126 -12.22 -9.55 -2.18
CA PHE A 126 -12.72 -10.61 -3.05
C PHE A 126 -14.14 -10.32 -3.55
N ALA A 127 -15.05 -9.93 -2.65
CA ALA A 127 -16.43 -9.60 -3.00
C ALA A 127 -16.51 -8.42 -3.97
N PHE A 128 -15.74 -7.35 -3.73
CA PHE A 128 -15.70 -6.19 -4.62
C PHE A 128 -15.19 -6.56 -6.02
N PHE A 129 -14.10 -7.33 -6.14
CA PHE A 129 -13.62 -7.75 -7.46
C PHE A 129 -14.58 -8.70 -8.16
N SER A 130 -15.25 -9.59 -7.42
CA SER A 130 -16.24 -10.51 -8.00
C SER A 130 -17.52 -9.79 -8.45
N ALA A 131 -17.86 -8.66 -7.82
CA ALA A 131 -19.03 -7.85 -8.14
C ALA A 131 -18.75 -6.74 -9.17
N ALA A 132 -17.47 -6.44 -9.46
CA ALA A 132 -17.12 -5.39 -10.40
C ALA A 132 -17.70 -5.68 -11.80
N SER A 133 -18.27 -4.65 -12.42
CA SER A 133 -18.91 -4.79 -13.73
C SER A 133 -17.89 -5.21 -14.80
N GLU A 134 -18.34 -5.97 -15.81
CA GLU A 134 -17.50 -6.35 -16.95
C GLU A 134 -16.99 -5.13 -17.75
N GLY A 135 -17.73 -4.02 -17.71
CA GLY A 135 -17.36 -2.75 -18.31
C GLY A 135 -16.41 -1.88 -17.49
N ALA A 136 -16.10 -2.24 -16.26
CA ALA A 136 -15.23 -1.44 -15.39
C ALA A 136 -13.83 -1.27 -16.01
N ASP A 137 -13.28 -0.08 -15.99
CA ASP A 137 -11.97 0.21 -16.60
C ASP A 137 -10.83 -0.31 -15.72
N PHE A 138 -10.35 -1.51 -16.03
CA PHE A 138 -9.26 -2.15 -15.29
C PHE A 138 -7.92 -1.39 -15.35
N ARG A 139 -7.75 -0.46 -16.28
CA ARG A 139 -6.51 0.35 -16.37
C ARG A 139 -6.26 1.15 -15.11
N ILE A 140 -7.30 1.47 -14.34
CA ILE A 140 -7.17 2.18 -13.08
C ILE A 140 -6.36 1.39 -12.03
N LEU A 141 -6.33 0.05 -12.12
CA LEU A 141 -5.54 -0.80 -11.24
C LEU A 141 -4.03 -0.53 -11.36
N LEU A 142 -3.58 0.03 -12.50
CA LEU A 142 -2.21 0.51 -12.66
C LEU A 142 -1.87 1.60 -11.63
N LEU A 143 -2.80 2.49 -11.33
CA LEU A 143 -2.55 3.69 -10.53
C LEU A 143 -2.80 3.50 -9.03
N ILE A 144 -3.69 2.58 -8.64
CA ILE A 144 -4.04 2.37 -7.23
C ILE A 144 -2.81 2.07 -6.37
N PRO A 145 -1.92 1.10 -6.73
CA PRO A 145 -0.72 0.83 -5.93
C PRO A 145 0.30 1.98 -5.94
N ALA A 146 0.39 2.75 -7.02
CA ALA A 146 1.25 3.91 -7.08
C ALA A 146 0.80 5.01 -6.11
N VAL A 147 -0.50 5.28 -6.05
CA VAL A 147 -1.12 6.26 -5.15
C VAL A 147 -0.97 5.84 -3.68
N SER A 148 -1.27 4.60 -3.34
CA SER A 148 -1.16 4.10 -1.96
C SER A 148 0.28 4.19 -1.43
N ARG A 149 1.26 3.88 -2.27
CA ARG A 149 2.69 3.95 -1.94
C ARG A 149 3.20 5.39 -1.88
N CYS A 150 2.64 6.27 -2.71
CA CYS A 150 2.89 7.71 -2.60
C CYS A 150 2.43 8.25 -1.24
N CYS A 151 1.22 7.89 -0.81
CA CYS A 151 0.70 8.22 0.51
C CYS A 151 1.58 7.67 1.64
N SER A 152 2.06 6.42 1.51
CA SER A 152 2.96 5.80 2.49
C SER A 152 4.31 6.52 2.57
N ALA A 153 4.91 6.84 1.42
CA ALA A 153 6.16 7.59 1.38
C ALA A 153 6.01 8.99 1.99
N LEU A 154 4.90 9.69 1.70
CA LEU A 154 4.58 10.99 2.29
C LEU A 154 4.40 10.90 3.81
N ALA A 155 3.67 9.91 4.30
CA ALA A 155 3.42 9.73 5.73
C ALA A 155 4.70 9.40 6.51
N VAL A 156 5.51 8.46 6.01
CA VAL A 156 6.78 8.09 6.65
C VAL A 156 7.78 9.24 6.62
N THR A 157 7.82 10.03 5.53
CA THR A 157 8.72 11.17 5.40
C THR A 157 8.26 12.37 6.23
N GLY A 158 6.94 12.64 6.28
CA GLY A 158 6.39 13.86 6.86
C GLY A 158 6.06 13.81 8.35
N LEU A 159 5.74 12.61 8.88
CA LEU A 159 5.27 12.47 10.26
C LEU A 159 6.40 12.13 11.24
N ARG A 160 6.15 12.40 12.53
CA ARG A 160 7.06 12.06 13.63
C ARG A 160 7.18 10.52 13.72
N PRO A 161 8.39 9.97 13.61
CA PRO A 161 8.58 8.52 13.74
C PRO A 161 8.40 8.08 15.20
N MET A 162 7.98 6.83 15.39
CA MET A 162 8.12 6.14 16.68
C MET A 162 9.61 5.95 17.00
N SER A 163 9.97 5.93 18.28
CA SER A 163 11.35 5.68 18.72
C SER A 163 11.90 4.32 18.24
N SER A 164 11.02 3.33 18.07
CA SER A 164 11.35 2.00 17.56
C SER A 164 11.31 1.89 16.04
N SER A 165 10.99 2.96 15.32
CA SER A 165 10.89 2.95 13.86
C SER A 165 12.27 2.86 13.22
N GLN A 166 12.41 2.00 12.19
CA GLN A 166 13.62 1.95 11.35
C GLN A 166 13.94 3.26 10.62
N TYR A 167 12.98 4.21 10.59
CA TYR A 167 13.13 5.54 10.00
C TYR A 167 13.48 6.60 11.07
N ALA A 168 13.65 6.23 12.34
CA ALA A 168 14.08 7.14 13.40
C ALA A 168 15.52 7.61 13.13
N GLY A 169 15.78 8.91 13.28
CA GLY A 169 17.11 9.49 13.07
C GLY A 169 17.52 9.69 11.61
N GLN A 170 16.71 9.35 10.64
CA GLN A 170 17.00 9.64 9.23
C GLN A 170 16.69 11.11 8.91
N GLU A 171 17.60 11.74 8.16
CA GLU A 171 17.33 13.05 7.57
C GLU A 171 16.18 12.95 6.55
N LYS A 172 15.20 13.83 6.66
CA LYS A 172 14.02 13.89 5.81
C LYS A 172 13.98 15.22 5.04
N PRO A 173 14.67 15.33 3.90
CA PRO A 173 14.71 16.56 3.13
C PRO A 173 13.31 16.99 2.69
N LYS A 174 12.94 18.26 2.92
CA LYS A 174 11.64 18.82 2.50
C LYS A 174 11.37 18.66 1.00
N ALA A 175 12.45 18.67 0.19
CA ALA A 175 12.35 18.44 -1.26
C ALA A 175 11.68 17.10 -1.61
N GLN A 176 11.89 16.04 -0.80
CA GLN A 176 11.23 14.75 -1.04
C GLN A 176 9.71 14.84 -0.89
N LEU A 177 9.23 15.61 0.08
CA LEU A 177 7.79 15.81 0.26
C LEU A 177 7.17 16.50 -0.96
N TRP A 178 7.84 17.52 -1.51
CA TRP A 178 7.36 18.19 -2.72
C TRP A 178 7.32 17.27 -3.94
N ILE A 179 8.37 16.46 -4.14
CA ILE A 179 8.43 15.49 -5.23
C ILE A 179 7.29 14.47 -5.10
N LEU A 180 7.13 13.87 -3.92
CA LEU A 180 6.09 12.87 -3.67
C LEU A 180 4.68 13.47 -3.80
N SER A 181 4.47 14.71 -3.34
CA SER A 181 3.18 15.40 -3.52
C SER A 181 2.88 15.68 -4.99
N GLY A 182 3.89 16.08 -5.76
CA GLY A 182 3.77 16.24 -7.21
C GLY A 182 3.43 14.93 -7.92
N MET A 183 4.11 13.83 -7.56
CA MET A 183 3.80 12.50 -8.09
C MET A 183 2.35 12.08 -7.77
N LEU A 184 1.91 12.30 -6.53
CA LEU A 184 0.53 12.00 -6.11
C LEU A 184 -0.48 12.78 -6.96
N ALA A 185 -0.26 14.09 -7.14
CA ALA A 185 -1.13 14.92 -7.97
C ALA A 185 -1.19 14.44 -9.43
N VAL A 186 -0.04 14.05 -9.99
CA VAL A 186 0.05 13.51 -11.36
C VAL A 186 -0.73 12.19 -11.47
N PHE A 187 -0.58 11.27 -10.52
CA PHE A 187 -1.30 9.99 -10.56
C PHE A 187 -2.82 10.17 -10.41
N LEU A 188 -3.26 11.07 -9.53
CA LEU A 188 -4.68 11.39 -9.40
C LEU A 188 -5.24 12.01 -10.69
N ALA A 189 -4.54 12.97 -11.29
CA ALA A 189 -4.94 13.56 -12.55
C ALA A 189 -4.97 12.53 -13.68
N ALA A 190 -3.96 11.67 -13.79
CA ALA A 190 -3.88 10.59 -14.75
C ALA A 190 -5.06 9.62 -14.61
N GLY A 191 -5.53 9.34 -13.39
CA GLY A 191 -6.69 8.49 -13.15
C GLY A 191 -7.95 9.02 -13.84
N PHE A 192 -8.23 10.30 -13.72
CA PHE A 192 -9.37 10.92 -14.41
C PHE A 192 -9.17 11.05 -15.91
N LEU A 193 -7.98 11.43 -16.35
CA LEU A 193 -7.69 11.62 -17.77
C LEU A 193 -7.74 10.30 -18.56
N LEU A 194 -7.25 9.20 -17.96
CA LEU A 194 -7.15 7.91 -18.65
C LEU A 194 -8.38 7.02 -18.46
N CYS A 195 -9.06 7.11 -17.31
CA CYS A 195 -10.11 6.16 -16.91
C CYS A 195 -11.44 6.85 -16.55
N GLY A 196 -11.59 8.16 -16.80
CA GLY A 196 -12.84 8.89 -16.58
C GLY A 196 -13.35 8.76 -15.14
N LYS A 197 -14.59 8.30 -14.96
CA LYS A 197 -15.20 8.15 -13.62
C LYS A 197 -14.41 7.23 -12.68
N TYR A 198 -13.68 6.26 -13.20
CA TYR A 198 -12.86 5.36 -12.37
C TYR A 198 -11.66 6.07 -11.72
N GLY A 199 -11.34 7.32 -12.13
CA GLY A 199 -10.40 8.20 -11.43
C GLY A 199 -10.79 8.49 -9.97
N PHE A 200 -12.03 8.25 -9.56
CA PHE A 200 -12.44 8.31 -8.16
C PHE A 200 -11.87 7.17 -7.30
N ALA A 201 -11.46 6.05 -7.87
CA ALA A 201 -10.86 4.95 -7.11
C ALA A 201 -9.53 5.35 -6.42
N PRO A 202 -8.54 5.96 -7.10
CA PRO A 202 -7.37 6.55 -6.43
C PRO A 202 -7.72 7.61 -5.37
N VAL A 203 -8.78 8.40 -5.55
CA VAL A 203 -9.24 9.35 -4.52
C VAL A 203 -9.76 8.60 -3.30
N GLY A 204 -10.54 7.53 -3.50
CA GLY A 204 -10.98 6.62 -2.44
C GLY A 204 -9.79 6.01 -1.70
N CYS A 205 -8.70 5.65 -2.43
CA CYS A 205 -7.44 5.20 -1.84
C CYS A 205 -6.87 6.23 -0.87
N VAL A 206 -6.73 7.49 -1.30
CA VAL A 206 -6.19 8.57 -0.45
C VAL A 206 -7.05 8.78 0.79
N ALA A 207 -8.37 8.80 0.63
CA ALA A 207 -9.30 8.98 1.75
C ALA A 207 -9.22 7.83 2.76
N GLY A 208 -9.27 6.58 2.30
CA GLY A 208 -9.13 5.39 3.13
C GLY A 208 -7.76 5.34 3.84
N TYR A 209 -6.69 5.64 3.10
CA TYR A 209 -5.34 5.75 3.66
C TYR A 209 -5.28 6.78 4.79
N ALA A 210 -5.78 7.99 4.56
CA ALA A 210 -5.73 9.08 5.53
C ALA A 210 -6.50 8.76 6.82
N LEU A 211 -7.68 8.16 6.70
CA LEU A 211 -8.48 7.73 7.86
C LEU A 211 -7.78 6.64 8.67
N ALA A 212 -7.25 5.62 7.99
CA ALA A 212 -6.52 4.53 8.63
C ALA A 212 -5.22 5.03 9.29
N LEU A 213 -4.44 5.86 8.57
CA LEU A 213 -3.24 6.51 9.08
C LEU A 213 -3.52 7.29 10.35
N ARG A 214 -4.55 8.16 10.33
CA ARG A 214 -4.94 8.95 11.52
C ARG A 214 -5.24 8.04 12.71
N ARG A 215 -5.94 6.92 12.49
CA ARG A 215 -6.26 5.96 13.54
C ARG A 215 -5.00 5.29 14.09
N GLY A 216 -4.17 4.70 13.23
CA GLY A 216 -2.92 4.00 13.63
C GLY A 216 -1.95 4.96 14.33
N TYR A 217 -1.68 6.11 13.71
CA TYR A 217 -0.77 7.13 14.23
C TYR A 217 -1.17 7.65 15.63
N LYS A 218 -2.47 7.95 15.83
CA LYS A 218 -2.97 8.40 17.14
C LYS A 218 -2.95 7.29 18.17
N SER A 219 -3.27 6.06 17.78
CA SER A 219 -3.36 4.93 18.70
C SER A 219 -2.00 4.43 19.18
N LEU A 220 -0.94 4.65 18.39
CA LEU A 220 0.41 4.16 18.64
C LEU A 220 1.41 5.29 18.92
N ASP A 221 0.96 6.54 18.83
CA ASP A 221 1.73 7.78 19.11
C ASP A 221 3.05 7.83 18.34
N GLY A 222 2.97 7.77 17.01
CA GLY A 222 4.11 7.93 16.11
C GLY A 222 3.96 7.09 14.84
N MET A 223 4.89 7.23 13.90
CA MET A 223 4.89 6.58 12.58
C MET A 223 5.94 5.50 12.48
N ASN A 224 5.58 4.36 11.92
CA ASN A 224 6.50 3.27 11.55
C ASN A 224 6.06 2.59 10.25
N GLY A 225 6.78 1.54 9.82
CA GLY A 225 6.47 0.78 8.62
C GLY A 225 5.13 0.06 8.69
N ASP A 226 4.78 -0.50 9.85
CA ASP A 226 3.55 -1.28 10.04
C ASP A 226 2.31 -0.40 9.92
N ILE A 227 2.35 0.82 10.47
CA ILE A 227 1.27 1.82 10.30
C ILE A 227 1.16 2.24 8.82
N ALA A 228 2.28 2.35 8.11
CA ALA A 228 2.25 2.63 6.67
C ALA A 228 1.58 1.49 5.90
N GLY A 229 1.95 0.23 6.19
CA GLY A 229 1.34 -0.97 5.61
C GLY A 229 -0.14 -1.10 5.93
N TYR A 230 -0.52 -0.89 7.20
CA TYR A 230 -1.92 -0.87 7.66
C TYR A 230 -2.76 0.14 6.87
N ALA A 231 -2.29 1.38 6.78
CA ALA A 231 -3.00 2.44 6.09
C ALA A 231 -3.07 2.20 4.57
N LEU A 232 -1.97 1.69 3.98
CA LEU A 232 -1.88 1.32 2.57
C LEU A 232 -2.93 0.25 2.22
N THR A 233 -3.00 -0.82 2.99
CA THR A 233 -3.92 -1.95 2.77
C THR A 233 -5.38 -1.51 2.84
N ILE A 234 -5.75 -0.67 3.82
CA ILE A 234 -7.10 -0.09 3.92
C ILE A 234 -7.37 0.88 2.76
N GLY A 235 -6.39 1.69 2.38
CA GLY A 235 -6.50 2.60 1.24
C GLY A 235 -6.78 1.85 -0.06
N GLU A 236 -6.05 0.78 -0.33
CA GLU A 236 -6.27 -0.05 -1.52
C GLU A 236 -7.64 -0.75 -1.49
N LEU A 237 -8.10 -1.24 -0.33
CA LEU A 237 -9.46 -1.77 -0.19
C LEU A 237 -10.52 -0.71 -0.52
N CYS A 238 -10.38 0.52 -0.01
CA CYS A 238 -11.30 1.62 -0.34
C CYS A 238 -11.29 1.95 -1.84
N ALA A 239 -10.12 1.92 -2.48
CA ALA A 239 -10.01 2.11 -3.92
C ALA A 239 -10.76 1.02 -4.70
N VAL A 240 -10.57 -0.24 -4.31
CA VAL A 240 -11.24 -1.39 -4.94
C VAL A 240 -12.75 -1.33 -4.71
N ALA A 241 -13.20 -0.89 -3.53
CA ALA A 241 -14.63 -0.66 -3.27
C ALA A 241 -15.23 0.40 -4.21
N VAL A 242 -14.56 1.55 -4.37
CA VAL A 242 -15.01 2.60 -5.32
C VAL A 242 -14.99 2.06 -6.75
N TYR A 243 -13.93 1.33 -7.15
CA TYR A 243 -13.83 0.71 -8.47
C TYR A 243 -15.00 -0.25 -8.76
N ALA A 244 -15.42 -1.05 -7.79
CA ALA A 244 -16.49 -2.03 -7.95
C ALA A 244 -17.90 -1.40 -7.97
N LEU A 245 -18.07 -0.23 -7.34
CA LEU A 245 -19.36 0.45 -7.21
C LEU A 245 -19.64 1.43 -8.36
N LEU A 246 -18.66 1.72 -9.23
CA LEU A 246 -18.80 2.60 -10.40
C LEU A 246 -19.11 1.83 -11.68
#